data_cf42efc7dabf463b4fb71399c2dc7b05
#
_entry.id   cf42efc7dabf463b4fb71399c2dc7b05
#
_cell.length_a   1.000
_cell.length_b   1.000
_cell.length_c   1.000
_cell.angle_alpha   90.00
_cell.angle_beta   90.00
_cell.angle_gamma   90.00
#
_symmetry.space_group_name_H-M   'P 1'
#
loop_
_entity.id
_entity.type
_entity.pdbx_description
1 polymer ?
#
loop_
_entity_poly.entity_id
_entity_poly.type
_entity_poly.pdbx_seq_one_letter_code
_entity_poly.pdbx_strand_id
1 'polypeptide(L)'
;MAKILLTGATGFIGSNILEKIRDKNKIFIIQRQNSKKKIRNSNNIKVLKFNNYNTLSKKLKKIKVDIIIHCATHYKKEHQSKDIFKFIESNILLGNIILENM
;
A
#
# COMPACT_ATOMS: atom_id res chain seq x y z
N MET A 1 -15.01 13.06 -6.92
CA MET A 1 -13.74 12.75 -6.24
C MET A 1 -13.90 11.50 -5.41
N ALA A 2 -13.07 10.49 -5.64
CA ALA A 2 -13.09 9.26 -4.87
C ALA A 2 -11.98 9.27 -3.81
N LYS A 3 -12.18 8.51 -2.74
CA LYS A 3 -11.15 8.22 -1.74
C LYS A 3 -10.59 6.86 -2.06
N ILE A 4 -9.31 6.79 -2.36
CA ILE A 4 -8.65 5.59 -2.85
C ILE A 4 -7.52 5.19 -1.91
N LEU A 5 -7.47 3.91 -1.53
CA LEU A 5 -6.34 3.33 -0.83
C LEU A 5 -5.46 2.64 -1.85
N LEU A 6 -4.20 3.03 -1.94
CA LEU A 6 -3.24 2.47 -2.89
C LEU A 6 -2.07 1.84 -2.14
N THR A 7 -1.74 0.61 -2.49
CA THR A 7 -0.53 -0.05 -2.01
C THR A 7 0.43 -0.25 -3.16
N GLY A 8 1.73 -0.31 -2.85
CA GLY A 8 2.76 -0.50 -3.88
C GLY A 8 2.98 0.73 -4.74
N ALA A 9 2.76 1.93 -4.20
CA ALA A 9 2.86 3.18 -4.96
C ALA A 9 4.27 3.48 -5.47
N THR A 10 5.30 2.89 -4.89
CA THR A 10 6.68 3.06 -5.34
C THR A 10 7.10 2.06 -6.41
N GLY A 11 6.31 1.03 -6.67
CA GLY A 11 6.57 0.07 -7.73
C GLY A 11 6.21 0.61 -9.10
N PHE A 12 6.56 -0.14 -10.15
CA PHE A 12 6.34 0.31 -11.53
C PHE A 12 4.85 0.55 -11.81
N ILE A 13 4.01 -0.44 -11.54
CA ILE A 13 2.58 -0.34 -11.82
C ILE A 13 1.92 0.69 -10.90
N GLY A 14 2.21 0.60 -9.60
CA GLY A 14 1.61 1.49 -8.61
C GLY A 14 1.96 2.96 -8.82
N SER A 15 3.20 3.26 -9.18
CA SER A 15 3.61 4.64 -9.44
C SER A 15 2.94 5.22 -10.68
N ASN A 16 2.74 4.41 -11.72
CA ASN A 16 2.03 4.85 -12.92
C ASN A 16 0.55 5.09 -12.64
N ILE A 17 -0.06 4.24 -11.83
CA ILE A 17 -1.46 4.44 -11.42
C ILE A 17 -1.59 5.73 -10.61
N LEU A 18 -0.71 5.93 -9.62
CA LEU A 18 -0.74 7.12 -8.78
C LEU A 18 -0.67 8.40 -9.61
N GLU A 19 0.22 8.45 -10.58
CA GLU A 19 0.37 9.61 -11.46
C GLU A 19 -0.93 9.96 -12.18
N LYS A 20 -1.69 8.95 -12.57
CA LYS A 20 -2.94 9.16 -13.31
C LYS A 20 -4.12 9.54 -12.45
N ILE A 21 -4.16 9.13 -11.18
CA ILE A 21 -5.34 9.33 -10.33
C ILE A 21 -5.18 10.44 -9.30
N ARG A 22 -3.97 10.92 -9.06
CA ARG A 22 -3.67 11.82 -7.94
C ARG A 22 -4.35 13.18 -8.02
N ASP A 23 -4.58 13.70 -9.22
CA ASP A 23 -5.09 15.05 -9.39
C ASP A 23 -6.58 15.20 -9.10
N LYS A 24 -7.34 14.11 -9.25
CA LYS A 24 -8.80 14.13 -9.15
C LYS A 24 -9.35 13.38 -7.95
N ASN A 25 -8.48 12.80 -7.12
CA ASN A 25 -8.91 11.92 -6.04
C ASN A 25 -8.12 12.17 -4.77
N LYS A 26 -8.68 11.76 -3.65
CA LYS A 26 -7.94 11.72 -2.39
C LYS A 26 -7.32 10.34 -2.25
N ILE A 27 -5.99 10.28 -2.10
CA ILE A 27 -5.23 9.05 -2.11
C ILE A 27 -4.63 8.79 -0.74
N PHE A 28 -4.89 7.61 -0.17
CA PHE A 28 -4.20 7.10 1.00
C PHE A 28 -3.19 6.07 0.53
N ILE A 29 -1.92 6.25 0.87
CA ILE A 29 -0.84 5.36 0.49
C ILE A 29 -0.32 4.66 1.72
N ILE A 30 -0.22 3.32 1.66
CA ILE A 30 0.40 2.53 2.71
C ILE A 30 1.86 2.34 2.36
N GLN A 31 2.75 2.66 3.31
CA GLN A 31 4.18 2.53 3.12
C GLN A 31 4.84 2.04 4.41
N ARG A 32 5.80 1.11 4.29
CA ARG A 32 6.59 0.71 5.43
C ARG A 32 7.49 1.84 5.89
N GLN A 33 7.67 1.97 7.20
CA GLN A 33 8.44 3.07 7.77
C GLN A 33 9.90 3.06 7.32
N ASN A 34 10.47 1.88 7.07
CA ASN A 34 11.84 1.72 6.63
C ASN A 34 12.00 1.65 5.11
N SER A 35 10.99 2.00 4.35
CA SER A 35 11.08 1.99 2.90
C SER A 35 12.13 2.99 2.40
N LYS A 36 12.93 2.57 1.41
CA LYS A 36 13.96 3.41 0.83
C LYS A 36 13.38 4.53 -0.03
N LYS A 37 12.33 4.24 -0.78
CA LYS A 37 11.62 5.24 -1.58
C LYS A 37 10.47 5.78 -0.75
N LYS A 38 10.48 7.07 -0.48
CA LYS A 38 9.46 7.70 0.34
C LYS A 38 8.60 8.64 -0.48
N ILE A 39 7.31 8.54 -0.29
CA ILE A 39 6.33 9.41 -0.91
C ILE A 39 5.94 10.47 0.10
N ARG A 40 5.86 11.72 -0.35
CA ARG A 40 5.52 12.84 0.51
C ARG A 40 4.02 13.09 0.55
N ASN A 41 3.54 13.50 1.71
CA ASN A 41 2.17 14.00 1.82
C ASN A 41 1.97 15.24 0.94
N SER A 42 0.76 15.40 0.43
CA SER A 42 0.35 16.59 -0.30
C SER A 42 -1.10 16.89 0.03
N ASN A 43 -1.70 17.88 -0.61
CA ASN A 43 -3.10 18.25 -0.34
C ASN A 43 -4.07 17.08 -0.52
N ASN A 44 -3.80 16.21 -1.49
CA ASN A 44 -4.67 15.09 -1.81
C ASN A 44 -4.03 13.72 -1.60
N ILE A 45 -2.79 13.66 -1.07
CA ILE A 45 -2.09 12.40 -0.79
C ILE A 45 -1.72 12.35 0.69
N LYS A 46 -2.19 11.33 1.38
CA LYS A 46 -1.81 11.06 2.76
C LYS A 46 -1.13 9.71 2.84
N VAL A 47 0.12 9.70 3.34
CA VAL A 47 0.91 8.48 3.49
C VAL A 47 0.71 7.92 4.88
N LEU A 48 0.30 6.66 4.96
CA LEU A 48 0.13 5.92 6.21
C LEU A 48 1.37 5.03 6.37
N LYS A 49 2.29 5.46 7.23
CA LYS A 49 3.49 4.69 7.52
C LYS A 49 3.22 3.70 8.63
N PHE A 50 3.80 2.51 8.54
CA PHE A 50 3.67 1.49 9.56
C PHE A 50 4.96 0.71 9.71
N ASN A 51 5.22 0.19 10.91
CA ASN A 51 6.35 -0.68 11.20
C ASN A 51 5.92 -2.09 11.57
N ASN A 52 4.66 -2.29 11.94
CA ASN A 52 4.08 -3.60 12.16
C ASN A 52 2.60 -3.61 11.79
N TYR A 53 2.02 -4.80 11.68
CA TYR A 53 0.64 -4.93 11.22
C TYR A 53 -0.39 -4.44 12.23
N ASN A 54 -0.08 -4.43 13.52
CA ASN A 54 -0.98 -3.86 14.52
C ASN A 54 -1.13 -2.35 14.33
N THR A 55 -0.03 -1.67 14.08
CA THR A 55 -0.04 -0.23 13.78
C THR A 55 -0.83 0.04 12.49
N LEU A 56 -0.61 -0.78 11.47
CA LEU A 56 -1.34 -0.65 10.20
C LEU A 56 -2.83 -0.82 10.41
N SER A 57 -3.25 -1.85 11.13
CA SER A 57 -4.66 -2.10 11.41
C SER A 57 -5.33 -0.92 12.09
N LYS A 58 -4.67 -0.33 13.08
CA LYS A 58 -5.19 0.85 13.78
C LYS A 58 -5.37 2.03 12.86
N LYS A 59 -4.41 2.27 11.96
CA LYS A 59 -4.50 3.38 11.01
C LYS A 59 -5.60 3.15 9.98
N LEU A 60 -5.76 1.93 9.49
CA LEU A 60 -6.79 1.60 8.52
C LEU A 60 -8.20 1.78 9.07
N LYS A 61 -8.41 1.44 10.35
CA LYS A 61 -9.73 1.60 10.97
C LYS A 61 -10.18 3.04 11.10
N LYS A 62 -9.26 3.99 10.98
CA LYS A 62 -9.56 5.43 11.11
C LYS A 62 -9.90 6.09 9.79
N ILE A 63 -9.79 5.39 8.67
CA ILE A 63 -10.06 5.96 7.35
C ILE A 63 -11.22 5.24 6.68
N LYS A 64 -11.89 5.95 5.78
CA LYS A 64 -12.91 5.38 4.91
C LYS A 64 -12.50 5.62 3.48
N VAL A 65 -12.54 4.59 2.66
CA VAL A 65 -12.19 4.68 1.25
C VAL A 65 -13.29 4.07 0.40
N ASP A 66 -13.37 4.53 -0.85
CA ASP A 66 -14.34 4.01 -1.80
C ASP A 66 -13.75 2.88 -2.64
N ILE A 67 -12.44 2.93 -2.87
CA ILE A 67 -11.75 2.00 -3.77
C ILE A 67 -10.43 1.59 -3.13
N ILE A 68 -10.07 0.31 -3.25
CA ILE A 68 -8.78 -0.22 -2.85
C ILE A 68 -8.06 -0.71 -4.10
N ILE A 69 -6.86 -0.19 -4.35
CA ILE A 69 -5.97 -0.65 -5.42
C ILE A 69 -4.73 -1.25 -4.77
N HIS A 70 -4.58 -2.57 -4.90
CA HIS A 70 -3.51 -3.31 -4.22
C HIS A 70 -2.46 -3.75 -5.23
N CYS A 71 -1.35 -3.01 -5.29
CA CYS A 71 -0.21 -3.29 -6.17
C CYS A 71 1.02 -3.76 -5.42
N ALA A 72 0.97 -3.83 -4.09
CA ALA A 72 2.11 -4.24 -3.28
C ALA A 72 2.26 -5.75 -3.31
N THR A 73 2.96 -6.26 -4.30
CA THR A 73 3.26 -7.67 -4.42
C THR A 73 4.76 -7.87 -4.47
N HIS A 74 5.20 -9.07 -4.11
CA HIS A 74 6.60 -9.44 -4.18
C HIS A 74 6.79 -10.48 -5.28
N TYR A 75 7.71 -10.22 -6.19
CA TYR A 75 8.02 -11.12 -7.29
C TYR A 75 9.52 -11.23 -7.49
N LYS A 76 9.99 -12.46 -7.68
CA LYS A 76 11.35 -12.76 -8.09
C LYS A 76 11.30 -13.84 -9.17
N LYS A 77 12.03 -13.62 -10.27
CA LYS A 77 12.13 -14.60 -11.36
C LYS A 77 12.73 -15.91 -10.87
N GLU A 78 13.79 -15.81 -10.05
CA GLU A 78 14.38 -16.95 -9.35
C GLU A 78 14.27 -16.72 -7.86
N HIS A 79 13.78 -17.71 -7.11
CA HIS A 79 13.56 -17.54 -5.68
C HIS A 79 14.15 -18.69 -4.90
N GLN A 80 14.47 -18.43 -3.65
CA GLN A 80 14.97 -19.39 -2.68
C GLN A 80 13.93 -19.58 -1.57
N SER A 81 14.15 -20.57 -0.71
CA SER A 81 13.22 -20.85 0.39
C SER A 81 12.95 -19.63 1.26
N LYS A 82 13.95 -18.79 1.49
CA LYS A 82 13.81 -17.57 2.28
C LYS A 82 12.86 -16.55 1.65
N ASP A 83 12.61 -16.63 0.36
CA ASP A 83 11.73 -15.71 -0.34
C ASP A 83 10.26 -16.09 -0.20
N ILE A 84 9.96 -17.32 0.19
CA ILE A 84 8.57 -17.79 0.33
C ILE A 84 7.80 -16.95 1.35
N PHE A 85 8.41 -16.66 2.50
CA PHE A 85 7.77 -15.85 3.52
C PHE A 85 7.41 -14.44 2.98
N LYS A 86 8.32 -13.83 2.23
CA LYS A 86 8.07 -12.50 1.64
C LYS A 86 6.95 -12.54 0.60
N PHE A 87 6.87 -13.62 -0.19
CA PHE A 87 5.78 -13.79 -1.13
C PHE A 87 4.44 -13.90 -0.42
N ILE A 88 4.36 -14.68 0.66
CA ILE A 88 3.14 -14.81 1.44
C ILE A 88 2.79 -13.49 2.12
N GLU A 89 3.77 -12.83 2.72
CA GLU A 89 3.55 -11.56 3.41
C GLU A 89 3.01 -10.48 2.46
N SER A 90 3.65 -10.30 1.31
CA SER A 90 3.27 -9.24 0.38
C SER A 90 2.05 -9.60 -0.44
N ASN A 91 1.93 -10.84 -0.89
CA ASN A 91 0.92 -11.22 -1.87
C ASN A 91 -0.38 -11.70 -1.24
N ILE A 92 -0.34 -12.15 0.00
CA ILE A 92 -1.50 -12.71 0.69
C ILE A 92 -1.81 -11.96 1.98
N LEU A 93 -0.86 -11.92 2.91
CA LEU A 93 -1.10 -11.39 4.24
C LEU A 93 -1.48 -9.92 4.24
N LEU A 94 -0.74 -9.09 3.54
CA LEU A 94 -1.02 -7.65 3.49
C LEU A 94 -2.41 -7.37 2.91
N GLY A 95 -2.77 -8.03 1.83
CA GLY A 95 -4.09 -7.87 1.24
C GLY A 95 -5.22 -8.26 2.20
N ASN A 96 -5.04 -9.36 2.92
CA ASN A 96 -6.02 -9.81 3.89
C ASN A 96 -6.15 -8.84 5.08
N ILE A 97 -5.04 -8.28 5.54
CA ILE A 97 -5.08 -7.28 6.62
C ILE A 97 -5.85 -6.04 6.17
N ILE A 98 -5.63 -5.59 4.95
CA ILE A 98 -6.35 -4.45 4.40
C ILE A 98 -7.85 -4.73 4.36
N LEU A 99 -8.25 -5.85 3.79
CA LEU A 99 -9.67 -6.20 3.67
C LEU A 99 -10.35 -6.38 5.02
N GLU A 100 -9.65 -6.98 5.99
CA GLU A 100 -10.20 -7.22 7.32
C GLU A 100 -10.51 -5.91 8.06
N ASN A 101 -9.76 -4.85 7.79
CA ASN A 101 -9.88 -3.57 8.50
C ASN A 101 -10.62 -2.48 7.72
N MET A 102 -11.09 -2.81 6.54
CA MET A 102 -11.84 -1.87 5.69
C MET A 102 -13.29 -2.31 5.55
#